data_3608697ff132437381a34b83e97b6dfc
#
_entry.id   3608697ff132437381a34b83e97b6dfc
#
_cell.length_a   1.000
_cell.length_b   1.000
_cell.length_c   1.000
_cell.angle_alpha   90.00
_cell.angle_beta   90.00
_cell.angle_gamma   90.00
#
_symmetry.space_group_name_H-M   'P 1'
#
loop_
_entity.id
_entity.type
_entity.pdbx_description
1 polymer ?
#
loop_
_entity_poly.entity_id
_entity_poly.type
_entity_poly.pdbx_seq_one_letter_code
_entity_poly.pdbx_strand_id
1 'polypeptide(L)'
;AGEPGGQAGPPGPVAARLCHPASIPGKYLAGRREIPMPQVRRPQDKSRRVGVVGATEHNLDNVSVTFPLGNLVAITGVSGSGKSTLVNDILYTVLANKLNGARQVPGRHKTVTGLEHLDKVVHVDQGPIGRTPRSNPATYTGVFDHVRKLFATTTEAKIRGYQPGRFSFNVKGGRCDACSGDGTIKIEMNFLPDVYVPCEVCHGARYNRETLEVHFKGKTIAEVLDMPIEEAVDFFSAVPPIARHMRTLVDVGLGYVRLGQPAPTLSGGEAQRVKLSKELSKRATGKTLYILDEPTTGLHFEDTRKLLEVLQ
;
A
#
# COMPACT_ATOMS: atom_id res chain seq x y z
N ALA A 1 -49.03 22.13 1.26
CA ALA A 1 -48.34 23.11 2.06
C ALA A 1 -47.93 22.45 3.38
N GLY A 2 -46.70 22.27 3.68
CA GLY A 2 -46.17 21.68 4.92
C GLY A 2 -44.79 21.14 4.69
N GLU A 3 -43.77 21.98 4.80
CA GLU A 3 -42.37 21.55 4.80
C GLU A 3 -42.06 20.78 6.10
N PRO A 4 -41.39 19.66 6.07
CA PRO A 4 -40.75 19.09 7.24
C PRO A 4 -39.35 19.68 7.38
N GLY A 5 -39.19 20.78 8.12
CA GLY A 5 -37.93 21.27 8.63
C GLY A 5 -37.38 20.30 9.68
N GLY A 6 -36.66 19.27 9.26
CA GLY A 6 -35.84 18.45 10.13
C GLY A 6 -34.61 19.23 10.57
N GLN A 7 -34.64 19.83 11.78
CA GLN A 7 -33.45 20.36 12.43
C GLN A 7 -32.50 19.19 12.72
N ALA A 8 -31.36 19.15 12.00
CA ALA A 8 -30.28 18.23 12.33
C ALA A 8 -29.81 18.57 13.76
N GLY A 9 -29.86 17.60 14.66
CA GLY A 9 -29.36 17.74 16.03
C GLY A 9 -27.88 18.13 16.03
N PRO A 10 -27.37 18.68 17.17
CA PRO A 10 -25.99 19.10 17.25
C PRO A 10 -25.06 17.94 16.93
N PRO A 11 -23.99 18.16 16.14
CA PRO A 11 -23.06 17.10 15.77
C PRO A 11 -22.44 16.49 17.03
N GLY A 12 -22.38 15.16 17.09
CA GLY A 12 -21.76 14.44 18.20
C GLY A 12 -20.30 14.87 18.44
N PRO A 13 -19.70 14.60 19.61
CA PRO A 13 -18.41 15.15 20.04
C PRO A 13 -17.24 14.84 19.07
N VAL A 14 -17.32 13.76 18.31
CA VAL A 14 -16.32 13.42 17.29
C VAL A 14 -16.50 14.29 16.03
N ALA A 15 -17.75 14.48 15.59
CA ALA A 15 -18.06 15.35 14.45
C ALA A 15 -17.74 16.82 14.76
N ALA A 16 -17.99 17.28 15.98
CA ALA A 16 -17.62 18.63 16.42
C ALA A 16 -16.10 18.87 16.40
N ARG A 17 -15.29 17.88 16.76
CA ARG A 17 -13.82 17.97 16.66
C ARG A 17 -13.31 17.97 15.22
N LEU A 18 -13.91 17.17 14.33
CA LEU A 18 -13.56 17.13 12.93
C LEU A 18 -13.91 18.43 12.18
N CYS A 19 -15.02 19.05 12.53
CA CYS A 19 -15.50 20.29 11.91
C CYS A 19 -14.91 21.57 12.56
N HIS A 20 -14.09 21.46 13.61
CA HIS A 20 -13.48 22.64 14.24
C HIS A 20 -12.62 23.40 13.22
N PRO A 21 -12.81 24.73 13.03
CA PRO A 21 -12.12 25.51 12.00
C PRO A 21 -10.59 25.47 12.07
N ALA A 22 -10.01 25.17 13.22
CA ALA A 22 -8.57 25.02 13.42
C ALA A 22 -8.06 23.60 13.10
N SER A 23 -8.96 22.60 13.02
CA SER A 23 -8.58 21.25 12.62
C SER A 23 -8.15 21.18 11.14
N ILE A 24 -7.34 20.19 10.77
CA ILE A 24 -6.94 20.02 9.36
C ILE A 24 -8.17 19.83 8.47
N PRO A 25 -9.14 18.92 8.77
CA PRO A 25 -10.37 18.82 7.99
C PRO A 25 -11.16 20.13 7.93
N GLY A 26 -11.27 20.82 9.06
CA GLY A 26 -11.97 22.11 9.12
C GLY A 26 -11.35 23.19 8.23
N LYS A 27 -10.03 23.21 8.08
CA LYS A 27 -9.35 24.12 7.14
C LYS A 27 -9.67 23.82 5.68
N TYR A 28 -9.75 22.55 5.29
CA TYR A 28 -10.15 22.15 3.94
C TYR A 28 -11.63 22.46 3.68
N LEU A 29 -12.52 22.11 4.61
CA LEU A 29 -13.95 22.38 4.50
C LEU A 29 -14.27 23.89 4.46
N ALA A 30 -13.50 24.71 5.18
CA ALA A 30 -13.64 26.15 5.17
C ALA A 30 -12.95 26.85 3.98
N GLY A 31 -12.38 26.09 3.02
CA GLY A 31 -11.63 26.66 1.89
C GLY A 31 -10.33 27.37 2.25
N ARG A 32 -9.86 27.25 3.50
CA ARG A 32 -8.60 27.87 3.97
C ARG A 32 -7.38 27.04 3.56
N ARG A 33 -7.58 25.81 3.17
CA ARG A 33 -6.58 24.91 2.65
C ARG A 33 -7.18 24.12 1.48
N GLU A 34 -6.43 23.96 0.44
CA GLU A 34 -6.82 23.18 -0.75
C GLU A 34 -5.65 22.33 -1.22
N ILE A 35 -5.94 21.32 -2.01
CA ILE A 35 -4.92 20.56 -2.73
C ILE A 35 -4.62 21.38 -3.99
N PRO A 36 -3.42 21.97 -4.13
CA PRO A 36 -3.14 22.88 -5.24
C PRO A 36 -3.12 22.10 -6.56
N MET A 37 -3.75 22.69 -7.57
CA MET A 37 -3.54 22.21 -8.94
C MET A 37 -2.16 22.64 -9.43
N PRO A 38 -1.40 21.77 -10.11
CA PRO A 38 -0.11 22.14 -10.69
C PRO A 38 -0.29 23.33 -11.66
N GLN A 39 0.49 24.39 -11.45
CA GLN A 39 0.48 25.56 -12.34
C GLN A 39 1.01 25.22 -13.72
N VAL A 40 2.00 24.33 -13.79
CA VAL A 40 2.58 23.83 -15.05
C VAL A 40 2.19 22.36 -15.21
N ARG A 41 1.44 22.07 -16.24
CA ARG A 41 1.08 20.68 -16.61
C ARG A 41 2.11 20.12 -17.58
N ARG A 42 2.42 18.82 -17.44
CA ARG A 42 3.28 18.14 -18.40
C ARG A 42 2.65 18.19 -19.79
N PRO A 43 3.39 18.56 -20.85
CA PRO A 43 2.88 18.51 -22.20
C PRO A 43 2.58 17.07 -22.60
N GLN A 44 1.49 16.88 -23.35
CA GLN A 44 1.16 15.57 -23.90
C GLN A 44 2.02 15.30 -25.13
N ASP A 45 2.77 14.21 -25.10
CA ASP A 45 3.42 13.69 -26.30
C ASP A 45 2.39 12.93 -27.15
N LYS A 46 2.04 13.52 -28.30
CA LYS A 46 1.06 12.93 -29.22
C LYS A 46 1.52 11.62 -29.85
N SER A 47 2.81 11.33 -29.87
CA SER A 47 3.39 10.11 -30.41
C SER A 47 3.37 8.94 -29.42
N ARG A 48 3.31 9.23 -28.11
CA ARG A 48 3.37 8.22 -27.04
C ARG A 48 2.01 8.04 -26.37
N ARG A 49 1.25 7.07 -26.86
CA ARG A 49 -0.11 6.79 -26.38
C ARG A 49 -0.34 5.29 -26.35
N VAL A 50 -1.22 4.86 -25.45
CA VAL A 50 -1.80 3.51 -25.45
C VAL A 50 -3.29 3.67 -25.73
N GLY A 51 -3.85 2.86 -26.61
CA GLY A 51 -5.26 2.93 -26.99
C GLY A 51 -5.94 1.58 -26.92
N VAL A 52 -7.18 1.57 -26.43
CA VAL A 52 -8.11 0.45 -26.57
C VAL A 52 -9.08 0.81 -27.70
N VAL A 53 -9.25 -0.07 -28.67
CA VAL A 53 -10.11 0.14 -29.84
C VAL A 53 -11.20 -0.89 -29.87
N GLY A 54 -12.45 -0.43 -30.03
CA GLY A 54 -13.61 -1.30 -30.25
C GLY A 54 -13.92 -2.22 -29.07
N ALA A 55 -13.89 -1.71 -27.85
CA ALA A 55 -14.28 -2.46 -26.65
C ALA A 55 -15.78 -2.75 -26.65
N THR A 56 -16.16 -4.04 -26.50
CA THR A 56 -17.55 -4.52 -26.53
C THR A 56 -17.88 -5.46 -25.39
N GLU A 57 -17.05 -5.50 -24.34
CA GLU A 57 -17.30 -6.34 -23.18
C GLU A 57 -18.35 -5.71 -22.26
N HIS A 58 -19.20 -6.54 -21.66
CA HIS A 58 -20.31 -6.16 -20.79
C HIS A 58 -21.17 -5.04 -21.41
N ASN A 59 -21.23 -3.86 -20.78
CA ASN A 59 -22.02 -2.70 -21.22
C ASN A 59 -21.27 -1.73 -22.13
N LEU A 60 -20.04 -2.06 -22.55
CA LEU A 60 -19.30 -1.23 -23.49
C LEU A 60 -19.82 -1.45 -24.92
N ASP A 61 -20.18 -0.35 -25.60
CA ASP A 61 -20.70 -0.38 -26.97
C ASP A 61 -19.65 0.22 -27.93
N ASN A 62 -18.77 -0.64 -28.46
CA ASN A 62 -17.73 -0.32 -29.42
C ASN A 62 -16.87 0.91 -29.03
N VAL A 63 -16.54 1.00 -27.73
CA VAL A 63 -15.82 2.13 -27.16
C VAL A 63 -14.37 2.12 -27.59
N SER A 64 -13.85 3.28 -28.05
CA SER A 64 -12.44 3.47 -28.38
C SER A 64 -11.89 4.64 -27.57
N VAL A 65 -10.81 4.40 -26.82
CA VAL A 65 -10.20 5.40 -25.91
C VAL A 65 -8.69 5.35 -26.03
N THR A 66 -8.07 6.52 -25.95
CA THR A 66 -6.61 6.68 -26.01
C THR A 66 -6.09 7.34 -24.74
N PHE A 67 -5.07 6.75 -24.13
CA PHE A 67 -4.42 7.23 -22.92
C PHE A 67 -3.04 7.82 -23.25
N PRO A 68 -2.78 9.11 -22.99
CA PRO A 68 -1.46 9.70 -23.17
C PRO A 68 -0.48 9.12 -22.12
N LEU A 69 0.72 8.76 -22.55
CA LEU A 69 1.78 8.27 -21.64
C LEU A 69 2.59 9.43 -21.05
N GLY A 70 3.17 9.19 -19.87
CA GLY A 70 3.92 10.21 -19.12
C GLY A 70 3.06 11.23 -18.39
N ASN A 71 1.76 11.01 -18.32
CA ASN A 71 0.79 11.87 -17.65
C ASN A 71 -0.02 11.10 -16.59
N LEU A 72 -0.54 11.82 -15.60
CA LEU A 72 -1.57 11.32 -14.71
C LEU A 72 -2.93 11.45 -15.42
N VAL A 73 -3.60 10.33 -15.66
CA VAL A 73 -4.90 10.26 -16.32
C VAL A 73 -5.95 9.76 -15.35
N ALA A 74 -7.00 10.53 -15.13
CA ALA A 74 -8.13 10.12 -14.29
C ALA A 74 -9.30 9.61 -15.16
N ILE A 75 -9.81 8.42 -14.85
CA ILE A 75 -10.98 7.83 -15.48
C ILE A 75 -12.13 7.92 -14.50
N THR A 76 -13.11 8.74 -14.80
CA THR A 76 -14.25 9.03 -13.93
C THR A 76 -15.57 8.61 -14.57
N GLY A 77 -16.60 8.49 -13.77
CA GLY A 77 -17.96 8.14 -14.21
C GLY A 77 -18.75 7.44 -13.10
N VAL A 78 -20.06 7.32 -13.28
CA VAL A 78 -20.94 6.66 -12.32
C VAL A 78 -20.61 5.18 -12.15
N SER A 79 -21.05 4.58 -11.03
CA SER A 79 -20.89 3.14 -10.84
C SER A 79 -21.61 2.37 -11.96
N GLY A 80 -21.00 1.28 -12.43
CA GLY A 80 -21.57 0.50 -13.55
C GLY A 80 -21.33 1.08 -14.95
N SER A 81 -20.66 2.24 -15.12
CA SER A 81 -20.40 2.83 -16.45
C SER A 81 -19.36 2.10 -17.30
N GLY A 82 -18.80 0.98 -16.85
CA GLY A 82 -17.82 0.20 -17.61
C GLY A 82 -16.37 0.57 -17.40
N LYS A 83 -16.03 1.47 -16.46
CA LYS A 83 -14.64 1.88 -16.16
C LYS A 83 -13.72 0.68 -15.86
N SER A 84 -14.12 -0.18 -14.93
CA SER A 84 -13.34 -1.35 -14.54
C SER A 84 -13.23 -2.34 -15.70
N THR A 85 -14.29 -2.54 -16.48
CA THR A 85 -14.26 -3.37 -17.67
C THR A 85 -13.25 -2.87 -18.70
N LEU A 86 -13.25 -1.55 -18.99
CA LEU A 86 -12.31 -0.96 -19.93
C LEU A 86 -10.86 -1.04 -19.44
N VAL A 87 -10.64 -0.74 -18.15
CA VAL A 87 -9.28 -0.60 -17.60
C VAL A 87 -8.73 -1.93 -17.12
N ASN A 88 -9.49 -2.69 -16.33
CA ASN A 88 -8.98 -3.93 -15.71
C ASN A 88 -9.16 -5.12 -16.63
N ASP A 89 -10.39 -5.34 -17.16
CA ASP A 89 -10.68 -6.56 -17.93
C ASP A 89 -10.06 -6.51 -19.32
N ILE A 90 -9.91 -5.32 -19.93
CA ILE A 90 -9.34 -5.17 -21.28
C ILE A 90 -7.90 -4.65 -21.21
N LEU A 91 -7.70 -3.37 -20.87
CA LEU A 91 -6.39 -2.71 -20.99
C LEU A 91 -5.33 -3.42 -20.14
N TYR A 92 -5.57 -3.57 -18.84
CA TYR A 92 -4.62 -4.20 -17.93
C TYR A 92 -4.34 -5.66 -18.34
N THR A 93 -5.39 -6.43 -18.65
CA THR A 93 -5.24 -7.85 -19.00
C THR A 93 -4.39 -8.04 -20.27
N VAL A 94 -4.60 -7.23 -21.32
CA VAL A 94 -3.78 -7.26 -22.53
C VAL A 94 -2.33 -6.88 -22.23
N LEU A 95 -2.12 -5.80 -21.46
CA LEU A 95 -0.79 -5.35 -21.07
C LEU A 95 -0.06 -6.38 -20.19
N ALA A 96 -0.75 -6.98 -19.22
CA ALA A 96 -0.19 -8.00 -18.34
C ALA A 96 0.22 -9.25 -19.11
N ASN A 97 -0.59 -9.68 -20.09
CA ASN A 97 -0.25 -10.80 -20.95
C ASN A 97 1.00 -10.50 -21.79
N LYS A 98 1.07 -9.32 -22.38
CA LYS A 98 2.17 -8.95 -23.29
C LYS A 98 3.47 -8.63 -22.57
N LEU A 99 3.39 -7.88 -21.46
CA LEU A 99 4.57 -7.31 -20.79
C LEU A 99 5.01 -8.12 -19.58
N ASN A 100 4.07 -8.70 -18.83
CA ASN A 100 4.36 -9.44 -17.59
C ASN A 100 4.25 -10.97 -17.77
N GLY A 101 3.91 -11.47 -18.97
CA GLY A 101 3.78 -12.90 -19.26
C GLY A 101 2.57 -13.57 -18.58
N ALA A 102 1.54 -12.80 -18.21
CA ALA A 102 0.29 -13.35 -17.69
C ALA A 102 -0.43 -14.16 -18.79
N ARG A 103 -1.38 -15.03 -18.38
CA ARG A 103 -2.19 -15.84 -19.29
C ARG A 103 -3.66 -15.71 -18.92
N GLN A 104 -4.19 -14.49 -19.05
CA GLN A 104 -5.57 -14.17 -18.75
C GLN A 104 -6.34 -13.92 -20.04
N VAL A 105 -7.65 -14.19 -20.03
CA VAL A 105 -8.52 -13.90 -21.17
C VAL A 105 -8.97 -12.43 -21.06
N PRO A 106 -8.59 -11.55 -22.00
CA PRO A 106 -9.04 -10.18 -21.98
C PRO A 106 -10.51 -10.07 -22.40
N GLY A 107 -11.21 -9.03 -21.89
CA GLY A 107 -12.56 -8.72 -22.35
C GLY A 107 -12.61 -8.43 -23.86
N ARG A 108 -13.79 -8.56 -24.46
CA ARG A 108 -13.96 -8.41 -25.92
C ARG A 108 -13.63 -7.01 -26.40
N HIS A 109 -12.70 -6.92 -27.34
CA HIS A 109 -12.24 -5.69 -27.99
C HIS A 109 -11.62 -6.02 -29.36
N LYS A 110 -11.43 -5.00 -30.20
CA LYS A 110 -10.78 -5.20 -31.51
C LYS A 110 -9.26 -5.28 -31.38
N THR A 111 -8.65 -4.29 -30.77
CA THR A 111 -7.18 -4.23 -30.59
C THR A 111 -6.78 -3.27 -29.48
N VAL A 112 -5.55 -3.45 -28.95
CA VAL A 112 -4.87 -2.48 -28.08
C VAL A 112 -3.59 -2.03 -28.77
N THR A 113 -3.39 -0.73 -28.88
CA THR A 113 -2.27 -0.10 -29.62
C THR A 113 -1.29 0.58 -28.66
N GLY A 114 -0.06 0.86 -29.09
CA GLY A 114 0.94 1.59 -28.31
C GLY A 114 1.67 0.78 -27.25
N LEU A 115 1.62 -0.55 -27.35
CA LEU A 115 2.27 -1.47 -26.40
C LEU A 115 3.79 -1.36 -26.43
N GLU A 116 4.38 -0.96 -27.55
CA GLU A 116 5.81 -0.77 -27.78
C GLU A 116 6.43 0.33 -26.93
N HIS A 117 5.62 1.23 -26.40
CA HIS A 117 6.06 2.31 -25.54
C HIS A 117 6.25 1.88 -24.08
N LEU A 118 5.81 0.69 -23.72
CA LEU A 118 5.78 0.18 -22.33
C LEU A 118 6.65 -1.07 -22.20
N ASP A 119 7.31 -1.19 -21.04
CA ASP A 119 8.07 -2.38 -20.65
C ASP A 119 7.42 -3.15 -19.50
N LYS A 120 6.54 -2.48 -18.75
CA LYS A 120 5.89 -3.05 -17.58
C LYS A 120 4.53 -2.40 -17.32
N VAL A 121 3.59 -3.19 -16.82
CA VAL A 121 2.35 -2.70 -16.22
C VAL A 121 2.27 -3.14 -14.76
N VAL A 122 1.82 -2.24 -13.89
CA VAL A 122 1.61 -2.47 -12.45
C VAL A 122 0.17 -2.13 -12.14
N HIS A 123 -0.55 -3.09 -11.58
CA HIS A 123 -1.90 -2.88 -11.06
C HIS A 123 -1.86 -2.81 -9.55
N VAL A 124 -2.41 -1.75 -8.97
CA VAL A 124 -2.43 -1.49 -7.53
C VAL A 124 -3.88 -1.42 -7.08
N ASP A 125 -4.40 -2.57 -6.67
CA ASP A 125 -5.74 -2.74 -6.14
C ASP A 125 -5.78 -2.63 -4.61
N GLN A 126 -6.98 -2.59 -4.02
CA GLN A 126 -7.23 -2.54 -2.59
C GLN A 126 -7.22 -3.93 -1.90
N GLY A 127 -6.91 -4.99 -2.62
CA GLY A 127 -6.80 -6.32 -2.05
C GLY A 127 -5.70 -6.40 -0.98
N PRO A 128 -5.80 -7.32 -0.02
CA PRO A 128 -4.83 -7.42 1.08
C PRO A 128 -3.43 -7.77 0.57
N ILE A 129 -2.39 -7.31 1.26
CA ILE A 129 -0.98 -7.65 0.97
C ILE A 129 -0.60 -9.07 1.44
N GLY A 130 -1.52 -9.76 2.08
CA GLY A 130 -1.40 -11.14 2.53
C GLY A 130 -2.57 -11.53 3.40
N ARG A 131 -2.79 -12.84 3.56
CA ARG A 131 -3.92 -13.40 4.31
C ARG A 131 -3.57 -13.87 5.71
N THR A 132 -2.31 -13.80 6.10
CA THR A 132 -1.83 -14.31 7.38
C THR A 132 -1.19 -13.20 8.22
N PRO A 133 -1.14 -13.32 9.55
CA PRO A 133 -0.46 -12.37 10.42
C PRO A 133 1.04 -12.19 10.14
N ARG A 134 1.67 -13.12 9.40
CA ARG A 134 3.08 -13.04 8.99
C ARG A 134 3.33 -12.03 7.88
N SER A 135 2.32 -11.77 7.07
CA SER A 135 2.40 -10.71 6.07
C SER A 135 2.23 -9.35 6.73
N ASN A 136 3.15 -8.43 6.49
CA ASN A 136 3.15 -7.08 7.04
C ASN A 136 3.88 -6.12 6.10
N PRO A 137 3.83 -4.80 6.30
CA PRO A 137 4.51 -3.83 5.45
C PRO A 137 5.99 -4.11 5.26
N ALA A 138 6.72 -4.50 6.32
CA ALA A 138 8.15 -4.76 6.25
C ALA A 138 8.50 -5.97 5.36
N THR A 139 7.73 -7.06 5.48
CA THR A 139 7.96 -8.26 4.65
C THR A 139 7.51 -8.06 3.21
N TYR A 140 6.38 -7.39 3.00
CA TYR A 140 5.84 -7.17 1.66
C TYR A 140 6.74 -6.28 0.80
N THR A 141 7.29 -5.21 1.38
CA THR A 141 8.23 -4.31 0.68
C THR A 141 9.62 -4.92 0.51
N GLY A 142 9.95 -5.97 1.26
CA GLY A 142 11.26 -6.61 1.26
C GLY A 142 12.28 -5.92 2.18
N VAL A 143 11.92 -4.82 2.85
CA VAL A 143 12.83 -4.11 3.76
C VAL A 143 13.24 -4.96 4.96
N PHE A 144 12.39 -5.90 5.37
CA PHE A 144 12.69 -6.79 6.47
C PHE A 144 13.92 -7.66 6.24
N ASP A 145 14.26 -7.98 5.00
CA ASP A 145 15.50 -8.71 4.66
C ASP A 145 16.75 -7.88 4.98
N HIS A 146 16.70 -6.57 4.77
CA HIS A 146 17.77 -5.65 5.14
C HIS A 146 17.87 -5.51 6.68
N VAL A 147 16.73 -5.43 7.37
CA VAL A 147 16.68 -5.39 8.85
C VAL A 147 17.29 -6.66 9.45
N ARG A 148 16.92 -7.84 8.96
CA ARG A 148 17.48 -9.13 9.43
C ARG A 148 18.99 -9.21 9.22
N LYS A 149 19.48 -8.79 8.05
CA LYS A 149 20.91 -8.72 7.76
C LYS A 149 21.62 -7.77 8.72
N LEU A 150 21.03 -6.61 9.00
CA LEU A 150 21.60 -5.62 9.93
C LEU A 150 21.72 -6.20 11.35
N PHE A 151 20.67 -6.84 11.87
CA PHE A 151 20.73 -7.48 13.19
C PHE A 151 21.81 -8.57 13.27
N ALA A 152 22.01 -9.36 12.20
CA ALA A 152 23.08 -10.36 12.15
C ALA A 152 24.50 -9.75 12.15
N THR A 153 24.65 -8.46 11.88
CA THR A 153 25.96 -7.76 11.93
C THR A 153 26.30 -7.22 13.32
N THR A 154 25.37 -7.21 14.26
CA THR A 154 25.61 -6.74 15.62
C THR A 154 26.64 -7.62 16.35
N THR A 155 27.35 -7.03 17.30
CA THR A 155 28.38 -7.75 18.09
C THR A 155 27.77 -8.96 18.82
N GLU A 156 26.62 -8.78 19.45
CA GLU A 156 25.90 -9.85 20.17
C GLU A 156 25.50 -11.01 19.24
N ALA A 157 25.00 -10.71 18.05
CA ALA A 157 24.63 -11.74 17.06
C ALA A 157 25.87 -12.50 16.56
N LYS A 158 26.98 -11.82 16.32
CA LYS A 158 28.25 -12.42 15.87
C LYS A 158 28.85 -13.34 16.94
N ILE A 159 28.88 -12.93 18.20
CA ILE A 159 29.37 -13.75 19.31
C ILE A 159 28.57 -15.04 19.42
N ARG A 160 27.26 -14.98 19.20
CA ARG A 160 26.34 -16.14 19.27
C ARG A 160 26.27 -16.94 17.95
N GLY A 161 26.96 -16.52 16.91
CA GLY A 161 26.93 -17.15 15.59
C GLY A 161 25.56 -17.02 14.88
N TYR A 162 24.77 -15.99 15.20
CA TYR A 162 23.43 -15.81 14.64
C TYR A 162 23.48 -15.27 13.23
N GLN A 163 22.91 -16.01 12.30
CA GLN A 163 22.75 -15.66 10.89
C GLN A 163 21.45 -14.89 10.65
N PRO A 164 21.25 -14.20 9.51
CA PRO A 164 20.02 -13.49 9.20
C PRO A 164 18.74 -14.34 9.31
N GLY A 165 18.84 -15.66 9.14
CA GLY A 165 17.73 -16.59 9.32
C GLY A 165 17.21 -16.64 10.76
N ARG A 166 18.07 -16.42 11.76
CA ARG A 166 17.68 -16.36 13.18
C ARG A 166 16.66 -15.25 13.46
N PHE A 167 16.77 -14.16 12.74
CA PHE A 167 15.91 -12.98 12.83
C PHE A 167 14.66 -13.06 11.95
N SER A 168 14.36 -14.24 11.39
CA SER A 168 13.14 -14.48 10.63
C SER A 168 12.10 -15.17 11.49
N PHE A 169 10.91 -14.58 11.61
CA PHE A 169 9.79 -15.24 12.28
C PHE A 169 9.12 -16.33 11.43
N ASN A 170 9.56 -16.51 10.16
CA ASN A 170 9.09 -17.59 9.29
C ASN A 170 9.94 -18.87 9.38
N VAL A 171 11.15 -18.79 9.93
CA VAL A 171 12.12 -19.89 9.99
C VAL A 171 12.26 -20.38 11.44
N LYS A 172 12.37 -21.70 11.63
CA LYS A 172 12.64 -22.28 12.95
C LYS A 172 14.00 -21.81 13.49
N GLY A 173 14.12 -21.77 14.80
CA GLY A 173 15.35 -21.44 15.54
C GLY A 173 15.30 -20.08 16.22
N GLY A 174 14.77 -19.04 15.60
CA GLY A 174 14.66 -17.70 16.23
C GLY A 174 13.23 -17.28 16.56
N ARG A 175 12.23 -17.90 15.95
CA ARG A 175 10.83 -17.60 16.19
C ARG A 175 10.31 -18.23 17.47
N CYS A 176 9.23 -17.68 18.00
CA CYS A 176 8.47 -18.35 19.06
C CYS A 176 7.84 -19.64 18.52
N ASP A 177 8.11 -20.76 19.16
CA ASP A 177 7.58 -22.05 18.70
C ASP A 177 6.09 -22.21 19.02
N ALA A 178 5.60 -21.61 20.11
CA ALA A 178 4.19 -21.71 20.51
C ALA A 178 3.25 -21.12 19.44
N CYS A 179 3.54 -19.95 18.90
CA CYS A 179 2.75 -19.33 17.84
C CYS A 179 3.38 -19.50 16.45
N SER A 180 4.47 -20.24 16.33
CA SER A 180 5.21 -20.43 15.09
C SER A 180 5.61 -19.12 14.39
N GLY A 181 5.79 -18.03 15.15
CA GLY A 181 6.18 -16.72 14.65
C GLY A 181 5.02 -15.81 14.25
N ASP A 182 3.78 -16.22 14.42
CA ASP A 182 2.60 -15.39 14.10
C ASP A 182 2.41 -14.24 15.11
N GLY A 183 2.92 -14.39 16.34
CA GLY A 183 2.70 -13.44 17.43
C GLY A 183 1.31 -13.57 18.05
N THR A 184 0.40 -14.25 17.37
CA THR A 184 -0.98 -14.48 17.78
C THR A 184 -1.33 -15.96 17.62
N ILE A 185 -2.34 -16.41 18.36
CA ILE A 185 -2.96 -17.72 18.22
C ILE A 185 -4.33 -17.51 17.57
N LYS A 186 -4.60 -18.25 16.50
CA LYS A 186 -5.88 -18.27 15.82
C LYS A 186 -6.83 -19.18 16.59
N ILE A 187 -7.98 -18.65 16.99
CA ILE A 187 -9.10 -19.42 17.55
C ILE A 187 -10.14 -19.54 16.44
N GLU A 188 -10.30 -20.75 15.92
CA GLU A 188 -11.30 -21.04 14.89
C GLU A 188 -12.69 -21.17 15.51
N MET A 189 -13.64 -20.42 14.98
CA MET A 189 -15.03 -20.46 15.39
C MET A 189 -15.91 -20.99 14.24
N ASN A 190 -16.68 -22.06 14.47
CA ASN A 190 -17.43 -22.74 13.41
C ASN A 190 -18.44 -21.86 12.63
N PHE A 191 -18.98 -20.81 13.25
CA PHE A 191 -20.02 -19.95 12.64
C PHE A 191 -19.70 -18.45 12.72
N LEU A 192 -18.57 -18.07 13.30
CA LEU A 192 -18.13 -16.68 13.46
C LEU A 192 -16.76 -16.49 12.80
N PRO A 193 -16.38 -15.26 12.47
CA PRO A 193 -15.04 -14.96 11.99
C PRO A 193 -13.97 -15.43 13.01
N ASP A 194 -12.86 -15.94 12.49
CA ASP A 194 -11.72 -16.35 13.32
C ASP A 194 -11.22 -15.19 14.20
N VAL A 195 -10.93 -15.51 15.46
CA VAL A 195 -10.39 -14.54 16.42
C VAL A 195 -8.90 -14.79 16.62
N TYR A 196 -8.11 -13.70 16.58
CA TYR A 196 -6.68 -13.74 16.83
C TYR A 196 -6.39 -13.13 18.20
N VAL A 197 -5.84 -13.95 19.11
CA VAL A 197 -5.41 -13.50 20.44
C VAL A 197 -3.89 -13.45 20.53
N PRO A 198 -3.28 -12.51 21.27
CA PRO A 198 -1.83 -12.50 21.49
C PRO A 198 -1.32 -13.82 22.04
N CYS A 199 -0.17 -14.28 21.57
CA CYS A 199 0.46 -15.50 22.08
C CYS A 199 0.91 -15.29 23.53
N GLU A 200 0.49 -16.13 24.44
CA GLU A 200 0.82 -16.05 25.88
C GLU A 200 2.31 -16.23 26.16
N VAL A 201 3.05 -16.94 25.29
CA VAL A 201 4.48 -17.19 25.47
C VAL A 201 5.35 -16.02 25.04
N CYS A 202 5.07 -15.43 23.88
CA CYS A 202 5.88 -14.32 23.34
C CYS A 202 5.19 -12.95 23.44
N HIS A 203 3.97 -12.89 23.95
CA HIS A 203 3.20 -11.64 24.12
C HIS A 203 3.16 -10.75 22.84
N GLY A 204 3.05 -11.40 21.67
CA GLY A 204 3.04 -10.71 20.38
C GLY A 204 4.42 -10.46 19.74
N ALA A 205 5.52 -10.69 20.47
CA ALA A 205 6.88 -10.41 20.00
C ALA A 205 7.36 -11.30 18.84
N ARG A 206 6.69 -12.42 18.54
CA ARG A 206 6.98 -13.38 17.44
C ARG A 206 8.27 -14.19 17.59
N TYR A 207 9.18 -13.83 18.45
CA TYR A 207 10.52 -14.43 18.63
C TYR A 207 10.66 -15.13 19.99
N ASN A 208 11.63 -16.02 20.08
CA ASN A 208 12.05 -16.61 21.35
C ASN A 208 12.94 -15.64 22.13
N ARG A 209 13.13 -15.92 23.42
CA ARG A 209 13.85 -15.06 24.34
C ARG A 209 15.29 -14.78 23.89
N GLU A 210 16.01 -15.81 23.44
CA GLU A 210 17.43 -15.69 23.05
C GLU A 210 17.61 -14.78 21.83
N THR A 211 16.66 -14.75 20.91
CA THR A 211 16.69 -13.83 19.75
C THR A 211 16.41 -12.40 20.18
N LEU A 212 15.53 -12.20 21.17
CA LEU A 212 15.20 -10.88 21.71
C LEU A 212 16.30 -10.27 22.59
N GLU A 213 17.31 -11.04 22.99
CA GLU A 213 18.49 -10.52 23.70
C GLU A 213 19.43 -9.74 22.77
N VAL A 214 19.28 -9.86 21.44
CA VAL A 214 20.09 -9.11 20.48
C VAL A 214 19.49 -7.73 20.22
N HIS A 215 20.29 -6.69 20.38
CA HIS A 215 19.87 -5.31 20.24
C HIS A 215 20.62 -4.59 19.12
N PHE A 216 19.91 -3.71 18.44
CA PHE A 216 20.48 -2.72 17.54
C PHE A 216 20.01 -1.33 17.98
N LYS A 217 20.96 -0.44 18.34
CA LYS A 217 20.68 0.88 18.94
C LYS A 217 19.69 0.79 20.14
N GLY A 218 19.84 -0.24 20.99
CA GLY A 218 19.03 -0.44 22.19
C GLY A 218 17.64 -1.03 21.95
N LYS A 219 17.28 -1.35 20.70
CA LYS A 219 15.98 -2.00 20.38
C LYS A 219 16.15 -3.42 19.88
N THR A 220 15.25 -4.29 20.30
CA THR A 220 15.12 -5.68 19.82
C THR A 220 14.47 -5.68 18.43
N ILE A 221 14.56 -6.78 17.71
CA ILE A 221 13.88 -6.92 16.42
C ILE A 221 12.35 -6.86 16.53
N ALA A 222 11.77 -7.28 17.64
CA ALA A 222 10.34 -7.18 17.90
C ALA A 222 9.91 -5.73 18.09
N GLU A 223 10.66 -4.93 18.85
CA GLU A 223 10.41 -3.49 19.03
C GLU A 223 10.57 -2.71 17.71
N VAL A 224 11.49 -3.12 16.85
CA VAL A 224 11.63 -2.56 15.51
C VAL A 224 10.40 -2.87 14.65
N LEU A 225 9.83 -4.06 14.73
CA LEU A 225 8.59 -4.39 14.01
C LEU A 225 7.37 -3.64 14.56
N ASP A 226 7.36 -3.32 15.86
CA ASP A 226 6.29 -2.55 16.50
C ASP A 226 6.41 -1.03 16.30
N MET A 227 7.55 -0.57 15.79
CA MET A 227 7.83 0.85 15.56
C MET A 227 6.97 1.42 14.44
N PRO A 228 6.37 2.63 14.61
CA PRO A 228 5.77 3.38 13.51
C PRO A 228 6.80 3.67 12.40
N ILE A 229 6.34 3.66 11.15
CA ILE A 229 7.25 3.84 9.99
C ILE A 229 7.93 5.22 10.02
N GLU A 230 7.26 6.27 10.49
CA GLU A 230 7.84 7.60 10.63
C GLU A 230 9.01 7.63 11.63
N GLU A 231 8.90 6.93 12.77
CA GLU A 231 10.00 6.77 13.73
C GLU A 231 11.15 5.94 13.13
N ALA A 232 10.81 4.91 12.35
CA ALA A 232 11.79 4.06 11.70
C ALA A 232 12.66 4.79 10.67
N VAL A 233 12.18 5.87 10.04
CA VAL A 233 12.98 6.71 9.13
C VAL A 233 14.18 7.28 9.87
N ASP A 234 13.99 7.84 11.06
CA ASP A 234 15.05 8.45 11.86
C ASP A 234 15.95 7.40 12.48
N PHE A 235 15.36 6.31 12.99
CA PHE A 235 16.08 5.20 13.60
C PHE A 235 17.09 4.56 12.63
N PHE A 236 16.69 4.35 11.37
CA PHE A 236 17.50 3.75 10.32
C PHE A 236 18.19 4.77 9.39
N SER A 237 18.25 6.04 9.74
CA SER A 237 18.83 7.11 8.91
C SER A 237 20.24 6.80 8.42
N ALA A 238 21.06 6.16 9.25
CA ALA A 238 22.44 5.75 8.92
C ALA A 238 22.53 4.47 8.04
N VAL A 239 21.40 3.84 7.68
CA VAL A 239 21.34 2.61 6.88
C VAL A 239 20.56 2.86 5.59
N PRO A 240 21.20 3.37 4.52
CA PRO A 240 20.54 3.86 3.32
C PRO A 240 19.53 2.88 2.66
N PRO A 241 19.82 1.56 2.56
CA PRO A 241 18.86 0.62 1.99
C PRO A 241 17.54 0.55 2.76
N ILE A 242 17.58 0.63 4.10
CA ILE A 242 16.39 0.62 4.94
C ILE A 242 15.71 1.99 4.90
N ALA A 243 16.47 3.07 5.11
CA ALA A 243 15.94 4.44 5.14
C ALA A 243 15.17 4.81 3.86
N ARG A 244 15.64 4.36 2.69
CA ARG A 244 14.96 4.58 1.42
C ARG A 244 13.54 3.98 1.40
N HIS A 245 13.39 2.72 1.84
CA HIS A 245 12.08 2.06 1.88
C HIS A 245 11.13 2.73 2.88
N MET A 246 11.68 3.14 4.05
CA MET A 246 10.89 3.85 5.07
C MET A 246 10.38 5.19 4.54
N ARG A 247 11.23 5.99 3.89
CA ARG A 247 10.82 7.28 3.29
C ARG A 247 9.72 7.07 2.26
N THR A 248 9.85 6.11 1.35
CA THR A 248 8.81 5.84 0.36
C THR A 248 7.47 5.47 1.01
N LEU A 249 7.48 4.74 2.14
CA LEU A 249 6.27 4.44 2.90
C LEU A 249 5.66 5.69 3.56
N VAL A 250 6.49 6.59 4.09
CA VAL A 250 6.04 7.88 4.65
C VAL A 250 5.48 8.78 3.54
N ASP A 251 6.15 8.83 2.38
CA ASP A 251 5.74 9.65 1.24
C ASP A 251 4.33 9.28 0.74
N VAL A 252 3.97 7.99 0.76
CA VAL A 252 2.61 7.54 0.43
C VAL A 252 1.61 7.67 1.59
N GLY A 253 1.97 8.34 2.70
CA GLY A 253 1.07 8.62 3.83
C GLY A 253 0.90 7.45 4.82
N LEU A 254 1.88 6.54 4.95
CA LEU A 254 1.84 5.39 5.86
C LEU A 254 2.75 5.56 7.10
N GLY A 255 3.15 6.79 7.44
CA GLY A 255 4.05 7.05 8.57
C GLY A 255 3.56 6.50 9.91
N TYR A 256 2.25 6.55 10.15
CA TYR A 256 1.61 6.08 11.38
C TYR A 256 1.47 4.56 11.50
N VAL A 257 1.59 3.82 10.39
CA VAL A 257 1.48 2.35 10.35
C VAL A 257 2.72 1.73 10.96
N ARG A 258 2.56 0.65 11.72
CA ARG A 258 3.71 -0.08 12.28
C ARG A 258 4.34 -1.00 11.24
N LEU A 259 5.67 -1.12 11.25
CA LEU A 259 6.42 -1.96 10.31
C LEU A 259 5.95 -3.42 10.27
N GLY A 260 5.68 -4.00 11.42
CA GLY A 260 5.21 -5.38 11.59
C GLY A 260 3.70 -5.52 11.71
N GLN A 261 2.91 -4.48 11.39
CA GLN A 261 1.45 -4.55 11.49
C GLN A 261 0.90 -5.68 10.61
N PRO A 262 0.13 -6.62 11.16
CA PRO A 262 -0.40 -7.77 10.41
C PRO A 262 -1.28 -7.31 9.22
N ALA A 263 -1.08 -7.92 8.05
CA ALA A 263 -1.83 -7.59 6.84
C ALA A 263 -3.36 -7.61 7.00
N PRO A 264 -3.97 -8.56 7.76
CA PRO A 264 -5.41 -8.57 7.98
C PRO A 264 -5.95 -7.37 8.77
N THR A 265 -5.08 -6.62 9.47
CA THR A 265 -5.47 -5.42 10.24
C THR A 265 -5.34 -4.12 9.45
N LEU A 266 -4.79 -4.19 8.24
CA LEU A 266 -4.67 -3.05 7.34
C LEU A 266 -5.99 -2.82 6.61
N SER A 267 -6.40 -1.57 6.48
CA SER A 267 -7.48 -1.18 5.58
C SER A 267 -7.09 -1.42 4.11
N GLY A 268 -8.09 -1.53 3.22
CA GLY A 268 -7.82 -1.70 1.78
C GLY A 268 -6.93 -0.57 1.21
N GLY A 269 -7.15 0.66 1.64
CA GLY A 269 -6.32 1.80 1.22
C GLY A 269 -4.88 1.74 1.75
N GLU A 270 -4.65 1.26 2.98
CA GLU A 270 -3.30 1.05 3.51
C GLU A 270 -2.59 -0.07 2.75
N ALA A 271 -3.26 -1.20 2.52
CA ALA A 271 -2.72 -2.30 1.73
C ALA A 271 -2.33 -1.85 0.31
N GLN A 272 -3.16 -1.05 -0.33
CA GLN A 272 -2.90 -0.46 -1.65
C GLN A 272 -1.65 0.43 -1.63
N ARG A 273 -1.52 1.31 -0.65
CA ARG A 273 -0.34 2.18 -0.52
C ARG A 273 0.94 1.42 -0.21
N VAL A 274 0.88 0.32 0.57
CA VAL A 274 2.03 -0.57 0.75
C VAL A 274 2.45 -1.21 -0.58
N LYS A 275 1.49 -1.63 -1.43
CA LYS A 275 1.79 -2.14 -2.78
C LYS A 275 2.45 -1.06 -3.64
N LEU A 276 1.90 0.14 -3.63
CA LEU A 276 2.43 1.29 -4.37
C LEU A 276 3.85 1.62 -3.92
N SER A 277 4.13 1.72 -2.62
CA SER A 277 5.46 2.02 -2.09
C SER A 277 6.51 1.00 -2.52
N LYS A 278 6.16 -0.29 -2.56
CA LYS A 278 7.05 -1.35 -3.07
C LYS A 278 7.45 -1.11 -4.53
N GLU A 279 6.50 -0.72 -5.37
CA GLU A 279 6.80 -0.46 -6.78
C GLU A 279 7.60 0.84 -6.97
N LEU A 280 7.29 1.90 -6.23
CA LEU A 280 8.01 3.17 -6.26
C LEU A 280 9.44 3.06 -5.69
N SER A 281 9.70 2.11 -4.79
CA SER A 281 11.04 1.84 -4.28
C SER A 281 11.98 1.21 -5.33
N LYS A 282 11.45 0.67 -6.42
CA LYS A 282 12.24 0.08 -7.52
C LYS A 282 12.82 1.17 -8.41
N ARG A 283 13.88 0.84 -9.14
CA ARG A 283 14.44 1.75 -10.14
C ARG A 283 13.43 1.95 -11.28
N ALA A 284 13.07 3.19 -11.53
CA ALA A 284 12.17 3.55 -12.62
C ALA A 284 12.86 3.38 -13.99
N THR A 285 12.16 2.76 -14.94
CA THR A 285 12.60 2.64 -16.34
C THR A 285 12.05 3.77 -17.20
N GLY A 286 11.06 4.52 -16.69
CA GLY A 286 10.33 5.55 -17.43
C GLY A 286 9.32 5.01 -18.44
N LYS A 287 9.11 3.68 -18.48
CA LYS A 287 8.18 3.00 -19.40
C LYS A 287 7.17 2.10 -18.66
N THR A 288 6.96 2.34 -17.37
CA THR A 288 5.99 1.57 -16.56
C THR A 288 4.65 2.29 -16.52
N LEU A 289 3.59 1.58 -16.84
CA LEU A 289 2.21 2.06 -16.63
C LEU A 289 1.71 1.60 -15.26
N TYR A 290 1.27 2.53 -14.44
CA TYR A 290 0.61 2.27 -13.17
C TYR A 290 -0.90 2.42 -13.34
N ILE A 291 -1.65 1.40 -12.99
CA ILE A 291 -3.10 1.40 -12.91
C ILE A 291 -3.49 1.37 -11.45
N LEU A 292 -4.12 2.43 -10.98
CA LEU A 292 -4.52 2.62 -9.58
C LEU A 292 -6.04 2.59 -9.50
N ASP A 293 -6.56 1.71 -8.67
CA ASP A 293 -8.00 1.59 -8.43
C ASP A 293 -8.40 2.40 -7.20
N GLU A 294 -9.15 3.50 -7.42
CA GLU A 294 -9.63 4.43 -6.38
C GLU A 294 -8.55 4.80 -5.32
N PRO A 295 -7.37 5.30 -5.71
CA PRO A 295 -6.21 5.42 -4.81
C PRO A 295 -6.40 6.40 -3.65
N THR A 296 -7.45 7.23 -3.68
CA THR A 296 -7.76 8.20 -2.63
C THR A 296 -8.87 7.77 -1.68
N THR A 297 -9.45 6.58 -1.89
CA THR A 297 -10.55 6.07 -1.06
C THR A 297 -10.07 5.85 0.38
N GLY A 298 -10.84 6.37 1.34
CA GLY A 298 -10.53 6.29 2.77
C GLY A 298 -9.35 7.14 3.24
N LEU A 299 -8.83 8.05 2.39
CA LEU A 299 -7.76 8.97 2.75
C LEU A 299 -8.29 10.27 3.35
N HIS A 300 -7.55 10.78 4.33
CA HIS A 300 -7.67 12.16 4.75
C HIS A 300 -7.16 13.11 3.66
N PHE A 301 -7.67 14.35 3.57
CA PHE A 301 -7.25 15.33 2.57
C PHE A 301 -5.72 15.54 2.52
N GLU A 302 -5.06 15.54 3.68
CA GLU A 302 -3.61 15.71 3.77
C GLU A 302 -2.84 14.51 3.18
N ASP A 303 -3.33 13.29 3.41
CA ASP A 303 -2.73 12.08 2.84
C ASP A 303 -3.00 12.01 1.33
N THR A 304 -4.16 12.48 0.88
CA THR A 304 -4.46 12.63 -0.55
C THR A 304 -3.49 13.62 -1.21
N ARG A 305 -3.17 14.74 -0.54
CA ARG A 305 -2.19 15.71 -1.02
C ARG A 305 -0.81 15.06 -1.20
N LYS A 306 -0.32 14.38 -0.15
CA LYS A 306 0.97 13.66 -0.19
C LYS A 306 1.01 12.62 -1.30
N LEU A 307 -0.06 11.82 -1.42
CA LEU A 307 -0.15 10.81 -2.48
C LEU A 307 -0.07 11.43 -3.87
N LEU A 308 -0.79 12.51 -4.12
CA LEU A 308 -0.77 13.22 -5.40
C LEU A 308 0.61 13.83 -5.70
N GLU A 309 1.32 14.36 -4.71
CA GLU A 309 2.69 14.86 -4.87
C GLU A 309 3.66 13.73 -5.30
N VAL A 310 3.47 12.52 -4.78
CA VAL A 310 4.30 11.36 -5.17
C VAL A 310 3.96 10.86 -6.57
N LEU A 311 2.69 10.98 -7.01
CA LEU A 311 2.24 10.53 -8.32
C LEU A 311 2.55 11.53 -9.43
N GLN A 312 2.77 12.81 -9.13
CA GLN A 312 3.17 13.87 -10.04
C GLN A 312 4.68 13.90 -10.26
#